data_a3d5642fefedeea09887c1be8bf0db28
#
_entry.id   a3d5642fefedeea09887c1be8bf0db28
#
_cell.length_a   1.000
_cell.length_b   1.000
_cell.length_c   1.000
_cell.angle_alpha   90.00
_cell.angle_beta   90.00
_cell.angle_gamma   90.00
#
_symmetry.space_group_name_H-M   'P 1'
#
loop_
_entity.id
_entity.type
_entity.pdbx_description
1 polymer ?
#
loop_
_entity_poly.entity_id
_entity_poly.type
_entity_poly.pdbx_seq_one_letter_code
_entity_poly.pdbx_strand_id
1 'polypeptide(L)'
;MSAAEAIAPEQSVDEVRQSLSVTDKGKTANTIDNCRIVFCCDPLLRDAIRLNLLTDRVDIVQDLGWRRNTSALTDTDVKYLLLYFEKNYELTSEKKITAALSIVANEHCYHPIQDVLNSLVWDGTPRIRSCLHHFLGADESDYVEEMLKHFLLGAIRRVFRPGSKYEEMLCLVGGQGAGKSTFFRLL
;
A
#
# COMPACT_ATOMS: atom_id res chain seq x y z
N MET A 1 7.39 20.29 -10.76
CA MET A 1 6.11 20.86 -11.24
C MET A 1 5.10 19.74 -11.18
N SER A 2 4.31 19.72 -10.11
CA SER A 2 3.24 18.71 -9.91
C SER A 2 2.09 19.06 -10.84
N ALA A 3 1.78 18.17 -11.78
CA ALA A 3 0.52 18.20 -12.49
C ALA A 3 -0.57 17.85 -11.43
N ALA A 4 -1.43 18.83 -11.12
CA ALA A 4 -2.63 18.57 -10.38
C ALA A 4 -3.45 17.57 -11.20
N GLU A 5 -3.57 16.33 -10.73
CA GLU A 5 -4.56 15.39 -11.22
C GLU A 5 -5.92 16.04 -11.04
N ALA A 6 -6.55 16.39 -12.15
CA ALA A 6 -7.90 16.85 -12.16
C ALA A 6 -8.77 15.71 -11.61
N ILE A 7 -9.33 15.90 -10.42
CA ILE A 7 -10.30 14.99 -9.82
C ILE A 7 -11.45 14.87 -10.83
N ALA A 8 -11.53 13.74 -11.52
CA ALA A 8 -12.68 13.44 -12.38
C ALA A 8 -13.95 13.47 -11.51
N PRO A 9 -15.07 14.02 -12.00
CA PRO A 9 -16.31 14.09 -11.23
C PRO A 9 -16.70 12.68 -10.77
N GLU A 10 -17.16 12.58 -9.52
CA GLU A 10 -17.65 11.32 -8.96
C GLU A 10 -18.81 10.80 -9.83
N GLN A 11 -18.57 9.70 -10.52
CA GLN A 11 -19.60 9.04 -11.32
C GLN A 11 -20.52 8.27 -10.37
N SER A 12 -21.81 8.36 -10.60
CA SER A 12 -22.79 7.51 -9.90
C SER A 12 -22.75 6.08 -10.46
N VAL A 13 -23.26 5.11 -9.69
CA VAL A 13 -23.38 3.72 -10.13
C VAL A 13 -24.13 3.61 -11.47
N ASP A 14 -25.15 4.44 -11.67
CA ASP A 14 -25.95 4.44 -12.91
C ASP A 14 -25.16 4.98 -14.11
N GLU A 15 -24.32 5.99 -13.93
CA GLU A 15 -23.43 6.50 -14.99
C GLU A 15 -22.37 5.46 -15.37
N VAL A 16 -21.78 4.77 -14.38
CA VAL A 16 -20.85 3.66 -14.65
C VAL A 16 -21.56 2.54 -15.41
N ARG A 17 -22.78 2.18 -15.02
CA ARG A 17 -23.58 1.16 -15.71
C ARG A 17 -23.83 1.54 -17.19
N GLN A 18 -24.12 2.81 -17.49
CA GLN A 18 -24.33 3.29 -18.85
C GLN A 18 -23.05 3.26 -19.71
N SER A 19 -21.88 3.31 -19.11
CA SER A 19 -20.59 3.24 -19.81
C SER A 19 -20.18 1.81 -20.20
N LEU A 20 -20.85 0.80 -19.64
CA LEU A 20 -20.50 -0.61 -19.89
C LEU A 20 -20.98 -1.07 -21.27
N SER A 21 -20.18 -1.89 -21.93
CA SER A 21 -20.57 -2.54 -23.17
C SER A 21 -21.70 -3.54 -22.92
N VAL A 22 -22.64 -3.60 -23.87
CA VAL A 22 -23.82 -4.48 -23.83
C VAL A 22 -23.75 -5.55 -24.93
N THR A 23 -24.42 -6.66 -24.71
CA THR A 23 -24.62 -7.71 -25.70
C THR A 23 -25.72 -7.33 -26.69
N ASP A 24 -25.84 -8.03 -27.80
CA ASP A 24 -26.91 -7.84 -28.82
C ASP A 24 -28.34 -7.94 -28.22
N LYS A 25 -28.46 -8.57 -27.04
CA LYS A 25 -29.73 -8.70 -26.31
C LYS A 25 -29.97 -7.56 -25.28
N GLY A 26 -29.14 -6.52 -25.30
CA GLY A 26 -29.25 -5.37 -24.38
C GLY A 26 -28.87 -5.63 -22.93
N LYS A 27 -28.25 -6.78 -22.62
CA LYS A 27 -27.71 -7.08 -21.27
C LYS A 27 -26.25 -6.66 -21.16
N THR A 28 -25.80 -6.29 -19.97
CA THR A 28 -24.38 -6.01 -19.70
C THR A 28 -23.49 -7.17 -20.17
N ALA A 29 -22.52 -6.87 -21.02
CA ALA A 29 -21.61 -7.89 -21.52
C ALA A 29 -20.64 -8.30 -20.38
N ASN A 30 -20.60 -9.59 -20.10
CA ASN A 30 -19.74 -10.12 -19.04
C ASN A 30 -18.30 -10.26 -19.56
N THR A 31 -17.56 -9.13 -19.58
CA THR A 31 -16.18 -9.02 -20.10
C THR A 31 -15.22 -8.59 -18.98
N ILE A 32 -13.92 -8.86 -19.14
CA ILE A 32 -12.89 -8.37 -18.22
C ILE A 32 -12.85 -6.84 -18.25
N ASP A 33 -13.03 -6.24 -19.43
CA ASP A 33 -13.01 -4.80 -19.61
C ASP A 33 -14.14 -4.10 -18.84
N ASN A 34 -15.37 -4.60 -18.93
CA ASN A 34 -16.48 -4.07 -18.13
C ASN A 34 -16.21 -4.20 -16.63
N CYS A 35 -15.63 -5.32 -16.18
CA CYS A 35 -15.24 -5.47 -14.78
C CYS A 35 -14.14 -4.46 -14.38
N ARG A 36 -13.18 -4.18 -15.27
CA ARG A 36 -12.14 -3.18 -15.05
C ARG A 36 -12.71 -1.77 -14.97
N ILE A 37 -13.63 -1.40 -15.87
CA ILE A 37 -14.34 -0.11 -15.83
C ILE A 37 -15.04 0.07 -14.47
N VAL A 38 -15.73 -0.96 -13.98
CA VAL A 38 -16.39 -0.90 -12.67
C VAL A 38 -15.35 -0.66 -11.56
N PHE A 39 -14.24 -1.40 -11.51
CA PHE A 39 -13.21 -1.16 -10.48
C PHE A 39 -12.60 0.24 -10.54
N CYS A 40 -12.48 0.83 -11.72
CA CYS A 40 -11.85 2.15 -11.90
C CYS A 40 -12.81 3.33 -11.68
N CYS A 41 -14.11 3.14 -11.95
CA CYS A 41 -15.07 4.26 -12.03
C CYS A 41 -16.17 4.21 -10.96
N ASP A 42 -16.45 3.04 -10.37
CA ASP A 42 -17.47 2.91 -9.33
C ASP A 42 -17.09 3.71 -8.06
N PRO A 43 -18.00 4.49 -7.48
CA PRO A 43 -17.71 5.34 -6.33
C PRO A 43 -17.22 4.60 -5.09
N LEU A 44 -17.59 3.33 -4.91
CA LEU A 44 -17.15 2.50 -3.78
C LEU A 44 -15.80 1.82 -4.06
N LEU A 45 -15.53 1.45 -5.32
CA LEU A 45 -14.39 0.60 -5.68
C LEU A 45 -13.20 1.36 -6.24
N ARG A 46 -13.41 2.58 -6.74
CA ARG A 46 -12.36 3.43 -7.28
C ARG A 46 -11.27 3.67 -6.22
N ASP A 47 -10.02 3.45 -6.61
CA ASP A 47 -8.83 3.59 -5.75
C ASP A 47 -8.79 2.68 -4.51
N ALA A 48 -9.79 1.79 -4.35
CA ALA A 48 -9.88 0.89 -3.21
C ALA A 48 -8.92 -0.31 -3.28
N ILE A 49 -8.58 -0.75 -4.49
CA ILE A 49 -7.81 -1.97 -4.74
C ILE A 49 -6.39 -1.59 -5.16
N ARG A 50 -5.38 -2.04 -4.41
CA ARG A 50 -3.96 -1.75 -4.68
C ARG A 50 -3.07 -2.95 -4.45
N LEU A 51 -2.02 -3.10 -5.25
CA LEU A 51 -0.98 -4.09 -4.99
C LEU A 51 0.06 -3.51 -4.03
N ASN A 52 0.25 -4.16 -2.89
CA ASN A 52 1.28 -3.82 -1.93
C ASN A 52 2.61 -4.49 -2.34
N LEU A 53 3.55 -3.68 -2.85
CA LEU A 53 4.84 -4.16 -3.35
C LEU A 53 5.77 -4.71 -2.25
N LEU A 54 5.50 -4.40 -0.96
CA LEU A 54 6.28 -4.93 0.14
C LEU A 54 5.90 -6.37 0.48
N THR A 55 4.60 -6.69 0.38
CA THR A 55 4.06 -8.01 0.77
C THR A 55 3.70 -8.87 -0.43
N ASP A 56 3.75 -8.31 -1.65
CA ASP A 56 3.28 -8.93 -2.91
C ASP A 56 1.84 -9.44 -2.80
N ARG A 57 0.97 -8.64 -2.14
CA ARG A 57 -0.45 -8.97 -1.94
C ARG A 57 -1.32 -7.81 -2.36
N VAL A 58 -2.52 -8.13 -2.81
CA VAL A 58 -3.55 -7.14 -3.06
C VAL A 58 -4.12 -6.66 -1.72
N ASP A 59 -4.15 -5.36 -1.51
CA ASP A 59 -4.77 -4.72 -0.36
C ASP A 59 -6.05 -3.98 -0.80
N ILE A 60 -7.01 -3.94 0.11
CA ILE A 60 -8.17 -3.04 0.05
C ILE A 60 -7.89 -1.90 1.04
N VAL A 61 -7.70 -0.71 0.51
CA VAL A 61 -7.24 0.47 1.27
C VAL A 61 -8.35 1.42 1.70
N GLN A 62 -9.61 1.10 1.32
CA GLN A 62 -10.80 1.87 1.69
C GLN A 62 -11.83 1.00 2.40
N ASP A 63 -12.79 1.63 3.07
CA ASP A 63 -13.95 0.93 3.63
C ASP A 63 -14.97 0.64 2.51
N LEU A 64 -15.22 -0.64 2.28
CA LEU A 64 -16.17 -1.11 1.27
C LEU A 64 -17.57 -1.44 1.87
N GLY A 65 -17.82 -1.04 3.12
CA GLY A 65 -19.12 -1.21 3.76
C GLY A 65 -19.36 -2.61 4.36
N TRP A 66 -18.35 -3.49 4.42
CA TRP A 66 -18.43 -4.76 5.14
C TRP A 66 -17.26 -4.95 6.11
N ARG A 67 -17.50 -5.75 7.14
CA ARG A 67 -16.52 -5.97 8.21
C ARG A 67 -15.27 -6.67 7.69
N ARG A 68 -14.11 -6.07 7.93
CA ARG A 68 -12.78 -6.58 7.62
C ARG A 68 -11.87 -6.47 8.84
N ASN A 69 -10.93 -7.41 8.95
CA ASN A 69 -9.96 -7.44 10.07
C ASN A 69 -8.52 -7.16 9.60
N THR A 70 -8.28 -7.07 8.29
CA THR A 70 -6.95 -6.88 7.68
C THR A 70 -7.10 -6.06 6.40
N SER A 71 -6.03 -5.37 5.98
CA SER A 71 -5.97 -4.69 4.69
C SER A 71 -5.87 -5.68 3.52
N ALA A 72 -5.23 -6.81 3.71
CA ALA A 72 -5.07 -7.80 2.65
C ALA A 72 -6.42 -8.35 2.16
N LEU A 73 -6.57 -8.47 0.85
CA LEU A 73 -7.71 -9.09 0.19
C LEU A 73 -7.87 -10.54 0.67
N THR A 74 -9.10 -10.92 1.06
CA THR A 74 -9.46 -12.27 1.50
C THR A 74 -10.47 -12.89 0.55
N ASP A 75 -10.64 -14.23 0.64
CA ASP A 75 -11.69 -14.94 -0.12
C ASP A 75 -13.10 -14.44 0.21
N THR A 76 -13.30 -13.96 1.44
CA THR A 76 -14.57 -13.36 1.84
C THR A 76 -14.81 -12.03 1.13
N ASP A 77 -13.78 -11.19 0.99
CA ASP A 77 -13.87 -9.94 0.24
C ASP A 77 -14.22 -10.21 -1.23
N VAL A 78 -13.62 -11.23 -1.85
CA VAL A 78 -13.96 -11.63 -3.22
C VAL A 78 -15.44 -11.98 -3.35
N LYS A 79 -16.03 -12.69 -2.38
CA LYS A 79 -17.46 -13.03 -2.39
C LYS A 79 -18.35 -11.79 -2.25
N TYR A 80 -17.97 -10.83 -1.41
CA TYR A 80 -18.70 -9.55 -1.32
C TYR A 80 -18.58 -8.73 -2.61
N LEU A 81 -17.42 -8.71 -3.24
CA LEU A 81 -17.25 -8.08 -4.55
C LEU A 81 -18.14 -8.75 -5.61
N LEU A 82 -18.18 -10.08 -5.67
CA LEU A 82 -19.06 -10.80 -6.58
C LEU A 82 -20.52 -10.42 -6.41
N LEU A 83 -20.99 -10.40 -5.15
CA LEU A 83 -22.36 -9.97 -4.83
C LEU A 83 -22.61 -8.52 -5.26
N TYR A 84 -21.65 -7.63 -5.05
CA TYR A 84 -21.73 -6.24 -5.43
C TYR A 84 -21.83 -6.06 -6.95
N PHE A 85 -20.98 -6.75 -7.69
CA PHE A 85 -20.98 -6.74 -9.17
C PHE A 85 -22.25 -7.30 -9.78
N GLU A 86 -22.77 -8.41 -9.22
CA GLU A 86 -24.02 -9.01 -9.65
C GLU A 86 -25.20 -8.05 -9.43
N LYS A 87 -25.29 -7.50 -8.22
CA LYS A 87 -26.42 -6.63 -7.83
C LYS A 87 -26.46 -5.33 -8.61
N ASN A 88 -25.33 -4.67 -8.80
CA ASN A 88 -25.26 -3.34 -9.36
C ASN A 88 -25.03 -3.30 -10.88
N TYR A 89 -24.36 -4.33 -11.45
CA TYR A 89 -23.88 -4.31 -12.83
C TYR A 89 -24.28 -5.53 -13.65
N GLU A 90 -24.96 -6.51 -13.07
CA GLU A 90 -25.32 -7.79 -13.72
C GLU A 90 -24.09 -8.60 -14.19
N LEU A 91 -22.92 -8.35 -13.60
CA LEU A 91 -21.67 -9.04 -13.89
C LEU A 91 -21.49 -10.21 -12.91
N THR A 92 -21.54 -11.45 -13.42
CA THR A 92 -21.62 -12.66 -12.59
C THR A 92 -20.43 -13.59 -12.72
N SER A 93 -19.46 -13.29 -13.63
CA SER A 93 -18.31 -14.17 -13.87
C SER A 93 -17.18 -13.91 -12.87
N GLU A 94 -17.05 -14.75 -11.86
CA GLU A 94 -15.98 -14.71 -10.87
C GLU A 94 -14.59 -14.62 -11.53
N LYS A 95 -14.33 -15.47 -12.55
CA LYS A 95 -13.04 -15.49 -13.27
C LYS A 95 -12.69 -14.14 -13.90
N LYS A 96 -13.68 -13.43 -14.46
CA LYS A 96 -13.46 -12.14 -15.11
C LYS A 96 -13.31 -11.01 -14.10
N ILE A 97 -14.08 -11.07 -13.03
CA ILE A 97 -13.99 -10.10 -11.92
C ILE A 97 -12.63 -10.21 -11.24
N THR A 98 -12.17 -11.42 -10.92
CA THR A 98 -10.86 -11.62 -10.29
C THR A 98 -9.69 -11.29 -11.23
N ALA A 99 -9.83 -11.57 -12.54
CA ALA A 99 -8.84 -11.14 -13.53
C ALA A 99 -8.73 -9.61 -13.61
N ALA A 100 -9.87 -8.90 -13.69
CA ALA A 100 -9.92 -7.45 -13.69
C ALA A 100 -9.34 -6.86 -12.38
N LEU A 101 -9.69 -7.44 -11.22
CA LEU A 101 -9.15 -7.06 -9.92
C LEU A 101 -7.61 -7.13 -9.90
N SER A 102 -7.03 -8.22 -10.41
CA SER A 102 -5.58 -8.38 -10.47
C SER A 102 -4.91 -7.34 -11.39
N ILE A 103 -5.55 -7.02 -12.52
CA ILE A 103 -5.07 -6.00 -13.45
C ILE A 103 -5.07 -4.63 -12.78
N VAL A 104 -6.21 -4.23 -12.19
CA VAL A 104 -6.37 -2.93 -11.53
C VAL A 104 -5.43 -2.80 -10.34
N ALA A 105 -5.27 -3.85 -9.53
CA ALA A 105 -4.31 -3.84 -8.42
C ALA A 105 -2.88 -3.57 -8.89
N ASN A 106 -2.46 -4.18 -10.01
CA ASN A 106 -1.13 -3.94 -10.61
C ASN A 106 -0.98 -2.53 -11.18
N GLU A 107 -2.04 -1.96 -11.77
CA GLU A 107 -2.05 -0.57 -12.28
C GLU A 107 -1.92 0.45 -11.13
N HIS A 108 -2.43 0.12 -9.94
CA HIS A 108 -2.45 0.95 -8.73
C HIS A 108 -1.55 0.39 -7.62
N CYS A 109 -0.32 0.01 -7.95
CA CYS A 109 0.63 -0.49 -6.96
C CYS A 109 1.16 0.63 -6.04
N TYR A 110 1.54 0.25 -4.82
CA TYR A 110 2.14 1.15 -3.85
C TYR A 110 3.17 0.42 -2.98
N HIS A 111 4.08 1.16 -2.38
CA HIS A 111 5.06 0.61 -1.46
C HIS A 111 5.01 1.37 -0.13
N PRO A 112 4.38 0.84 0.93
CA PRO A 112 4.05 1.61 2.14
C PRO A 112 5.27 2.30 2.78
N ILE A 113 6.44 1.65 2.79
CA ILE A 113 7.64 2.25 3.37
C ILE A 113 8.26 3.30 2.44
N GLN A 114 8.33 3.04 1.12
CA GLN A 114 8.86 4.03 0.16
C GLN A 114 8.00 5.29 0.14
N ASP A 115 6.68 5.14 0.18
CA ASP A 115 5.75 6.27 0.16
C ASP A 115 5.92 7.15 1.40
N VAL A 116 6.06 6.54 2.58
CA VAL A 116 6.38 7.26 3.81
C VAL A 116 7.73 7.97 3.70
N LEU A 117 8.79 7.26 3.29
CA LEU A 117 10.13 7.85 3.17
C LEU A 117 10.18 9.00 2.15
N ASN A 118 9.47 8.88 1.03
CA ASN A 118 9.39 9.92 0.00
C ASN A 118 8.58 11.14 0.46
N SER A 119 7.65 10.97 1.40
CA SER A 119 6.85 12.07 1.95
C SER A 119 7.60 12.89 3.02
N LEU A 120 8.71 12.36 3.55
CA LEU A 120 9.47 13.04 4.60
C LEU A 120 10.19 14.29 4.06
N VAL A 121 10.06 15.38 4.78
CA VAL A 121 10.80 16.62 4.53
C VAL A 121 11.71 16.87 5.72
N TRP A 122 13.01 17.03 5.47
CA TRP A 122 13.96 17.32 6.53
C TRP A 122 13.75 18.74 7.09
N ASP A 123 13.61 18.83 8.39
CA ASP A 123 13.42 20.10 9.13
C ASP A 123 14.73 20.79 9.54
N GLY A 124 15.89 20.26 9.10
CA GLY A 124 17.20 20.81 9.43
C GLY A 124 17.79 20.35 10.77
N THR A 125 17.09 19.50 11.54
CA THR A 125 17.55 19.06 12.87
C THR A 125 18.37 17.76 12.78
N PRO A 126 19.67 17.75 13.19
CA PRO A 126 20.55 16.58 13.11
C PRO A 126 20.28 15.60 14.27
N ARG A 127 19.20 14.80 14.18
CA ARG A 127 18.77 13.90 15.26
C ARG A 127 19.64 12.65 15.42
N ILE A 128 20.33 12.20 14.39
CA ILE A 128 21.10 10.94 14.40
C ILE A 128 22.21 11.02 15.44
N ARG A 129 22.90 12.16 15.57
CA ARG A 129 24.03 12.36 16.47
C ARG A 129 23.70 12.05 17.94
N SER A 130 22.58 12.55 18.43
CA SER A 130 22.16 12.40 19.83
C SER A 130 21.19 11.22 20.05
N CYS A 131 20.78 10.53 19.03
CA CYS A 131 19.69 9.54 19.10
C CYS A 131 20.00 8.40 20.08
N LEU A 132 21.15 7.72 19.93
CA LEU A 132 21.51 6.59 20.81
C LEU A 132 21.86 7.06 22.23
N HIS A 133 22.44 8.24 22.37
CA HIS A 133 22.67 8.86 23.69
C HIS A 133 21.34 9.15 24.39
N HIS A 134 20.43 9.85 23.72
CA HIS A 134 19.16 10.26 24.29
C HIS A 134 18.26 9.09 24.71
N PHE A 135 18.15 8.06 23.87
CA PHE A 135 17.21 6.95 24.12
C PHE A 135 17.82 5.77 24.87
N LEU A 136 19.13 5.57 24.78
CA LEU A 136 19.82 4.39 25.34
C LEU A 136 20.98 4.71 26.27
N GLY A 137 21.33 6.01 26.45
CA GLY A 137 22.44 6.42 27.29
C GLY A 137 23.82 6.01 26.72
N ALA A 138 23.94 5.82 25.39
CA ALA A 138 25.22 5.53 24.76
C ALA A 138 26.13 6.78 24.82
N ASP A 139 27.46 6.54 24.76
CA ASP A 139 28.43 7.64 24.70
C ASP A 139 28.25 8.44 23.40
N GLU A 140 28.29 9.76 23.50
CA GLU A 140 28.31 10.64 22.34
C GLU A 140 29.69 10.61 21.68
N SER A 141 29.79 9.95 20.55
CA SER A 141 31.01 9.89 19.74
C SER A 141 30.69 9.83 18.27
N ASP A 142 31.62 10.27 17.44
CA ASP A 142 31.49 10.18 15.98
C ASP A 142 31.33 8.73 15.53
N TYR A 143 31.93 7.77 16.23
CA TYR A 143 31.76 6.35 15.96
C TYR A 143 30.30 5.89 16.14
N VAL A 144 29.67 6.26 17.26
CA VAL A 144 28.29 5.88 17.58
C VAL A 144 27.32 6.53 16.58
N GLU A 145 27.55 7.78 16.20
CA GLU A 145 26.77 8.48 15.18
C GLU A 145 26.86 7.76 13.82
N GLU A 146 28.08 7.50 13.34
CA GLU A 146 28.29 6.83 12.04
C GLU A 146 27.73 5.41 12.02
N MET A 147 27.81 4.65 13.12
CA MET A 147 27.22 3.30 13.18
C MET A 147 25.69 3.34 13.04
N LEU A 148 25.00 4.23 13.71
CA LEU A 148 23.56 4.39 13.55
C LEU A 148 23.20 4.87 12.15
N LYS A 149 23.91 5.83 11.63
CA LYS A 149 23.72 6.38 10.28
C LYS A 149 23.89 5.30 9.21
N HIS A 150 24.95 4.48 9.30
CA HIS A 150 25.17 3.37 8.39
C HIS A 150 24.02 2.35 8.45
N PHE A 151 23.55 2.00 9.65
CA PHE A 151 22.43 1.09 9.83
C PHE A 151 21.16 1.62 9.15
N LEU A 152 20.80 2.88 9.38
CA LEU A 152 19.61 3.50 8.79
C LEU A 152 19.72 3.63 7.26
N LEU A 153 20.89 4.03 6.75
CA LEU A 153 21.14 4.10 5.30
C LEU A 153 21.07 2.73 4.65
N GLY A 154 21.56 1.68 5.33
CA GLY A 154 21.44 0.30 4.86
C GLY A 154 19.99 -0.17 4.77
N ALA A 155 19.17 0.16 5.78
CA ALA A 155 17.74 -0.12 5.78
C ALA A 155 17.01 0.59 4.62
N ILE A 156 17.23 1.90 4.47
CA ILE A 156 16.66 2.70 3.38
C ILE A 156 17.09 2.14 2.01
N ARG A 157 18.37 1.82 1.85
CA ARG A 157 18.87 1.24 0.60
C ARG A 157 18.16 -0.05 0.22
N ARG A 158 17.87 -0.93 1.19
CA ARG A 158 17.15 -2.19 0.94
C ARG A 158 15.70 -1.96 0.54
N VAL A 159 15.06 -0.92 1.09
CA VAL A 159 13.70 -0.52 0.70
C VAL A 159 13.64 -0.06 -0.76
N PHE A 160 14.58 0.77 -1.19
CA PHE A 160 14.60 1.30 -2.57
C PHE A 160 15.30 0.37 -3.58
N ARG A 161 16.15 -0.56 -3.11
CA ARG A 161 16.87 -1.53 -3.93
C ARG A 161 16.84 -2.90 -3.25
N PRO A 162 15.73 -3.64 -3.37
CA PRO A 162 15.63 -5.00 -2.82
C PRO A 162 16.76 -5.88 -3.32
N GLY A 163 17.29 -6.74 -2.43
CA GLY A 163 18.45 -7.59 -2.74
C GLY A 163 19.82 -6.91 -2.61
N SER A 164 19.90 -5.61 -2.25
CA SER A 164 21.18 -4.95 -1.98
C SER A 164 21.92 -5.65 -0.84
N LYS A 165 23.23 -5.91 -1.04
CA LYS A 165 24.09 -6.39 0.04
C LYS A 165 24.24 -5.32 1.13
N TYR A 166 24.14 -5.77 2.36
CA TYR A 166 24.45 -5.02 3.57
C TYR A 166 24.98 -6.02 4.59
N GLU A 167 26.25 -5.93 4.90
CA GLU A 167 26.99 -6.94 5.69
C GLU A 167 27.27 -6.45 7.12
N GLU A 168 27.01 -5.19 7.40
CA GLU A 168 27.18 -4.60 8.73
C GLU A 168 25.95 -4.91 9.60
N MET A 169 26.21 -5.13 10.89
CA MET A 169 25.19 -5.37 11.90
C MET A 169 25.36 -4.39 13.07
N LEU A 170 24.34 -3.58 13.33
CA LEU A 170 24.31 -2.74 14.53
C LEU A 170 24.08 -3.62 15.76
N CYS A 171 25.05 -3.67 16.67
CA CYS A 171 24.95 -4.37 17.95
C CYS A 171 24.82 -3.39 19.10
N LEU A 172 23.71 -3.45 19.85
CA LEU A 172 23.51 -2.69 21.08
C LEU A 172 23.87 -3.55 22.29
N VAL A 173 24.93 -3.15 23.02
CA VAL A 173 25.43 -3.84 24.20
C VAL A 173 25.10 -3.00 25.45
N GLY A 174 24.63 -3.64 26.52
CA GLY A 174 24.27 -2.95 27.76
C GLY A 174 23.42 -3.82 28.68
N GLY A 175 23.16 -3.34 29.89
CA GLY A 175 22.41 -4.03 30.94
C GLY A 175 20.98 -4.41 30.54
N GLN A 176 20.38 -5.32 31.31
CA GLN A 176 18.97 -5.66 31.18
C GLN A 176 18.10 -4.42 31.51
N GLY A 177 17.03 -4.21 30.76
CA GLY A 177 16.12 -3.06 30.99
C GLY A 177 16.55 -1.75 30.32
N ALA A 178 17.73 -1.67 29.67
CA ALA A 178 18.21 -0.45 29.00
C ALA A 178 17.44 0.00 27.74
N GLY A 179 16.29 -0.59 27.44
CA GLY A 179 15.45 -0.14 26.33
C GLY A 179 15.85 -0.61 24.92
N LYS A 180 16.92 -1.40 24.78
CA LYS A 180 17.48 -1.82 23.48
C LYS A 180 16.45 -2.44 22.51
N SER A 181 15.66 -3.40 23.00
CA SER A 181 14.61 -4.04 22.19
C SER A 181 13.44 -3.10 21.90
N THR A 182 13.15 -2.18 22.79
CA THR A 182 12.13 -1.15 22.59
C THR A 182 12.55 -0.18 21.49
N PHE A 183 13.82 0.21 21.48
CA PHE A 183 14.38 1.08 20.44
C PHE A 183 14.17 0.49 19.04
N PHE A 184 14.58 -0.77 18.82
CA PHE A 184 14.37 -1.43 17.51
C PHE A 184 12.90 -1.65 17.14
N ARG A 185 12.01 -1.75 18.11
CA ARG A 185 10.58 -1.90 17.85
C ARG A 185 9.91 -0.60 17.41
N LEU A 186 10.50 0.54 17.76
CA LEU A 186 9.96 1.87 17.44
C LEU A 186 10.60 2.50 16.20
N LEU A 187 11.71 1.94 15.71
CA LEU A 187 12.30 2.28 14.41
C LEU A 187 11.49 1.66 13.26
#